data_a2442b1eaf71bebd109c7040b7c2c7e8
#
_entry.id   a2442b1eaf71bebd109c7040b7c2c7e8
#
_cell.length_a   1.000
_cell.length_b   1.000
_cell.length_c   1.000
_cell.angle_alpha   90.00
_cell.angle_beta   90.00
_cell.angle_gamma   90.00
#
_symmetry.space_group_name_H-M   'P 1'
#
loop_
_entity.id
_entity.type
_entity.pdbx_description
1 polymer ?
#
loop_
_entity_poly.entity_id
_entity_poly.type
_entity_poly.pdbx_seq_one_letter_code
_entity_poly.pdbx_strand_id
1 'polypeptide(L)'
;MKKRALISVFDKTGILEFAKFLKEKNVEIVSTGGTYKYLKENGLEVIEISEVTKFKEMLDGRVKTLHPNIHGGILAIRDNKEHMETIQREGIETIDFVVVNLYPFFREVQTDKTFDEKIEFIDIGGPTMLRSAAKSFKDVTVICDPEDYGKVTEEIQEKGEVSFETKKRLAGKVFNLTSAYDAAISNFLLEEEYPKYLNVSYEKKFDLRYGENPHQTSAYYVSTTEEGSMKDFVQLNGKELSFNNIRDMDIAWKVANEFDEIACCAVKHSTPCGVAIADDVFTAYKKAHDCDPVSIFGGIVAINREIDATTAEELNKIFLEIVIAPSYSLEALEVLKNKKNLRVIQCEVPKPQDKFEYIKVDGGILVQETNKKMIDEMKIVTEKQPTEQEKQDMILGMKVVKHVKSNAIVVVKDGAATGIGTGQTNRIWATAHALEHAKGDLETLEGAVLASDAFFPFRDCVDEAAKYGIKAIVQPGGSIRDEESVQACNEHGISMALTGIRHFKH
;
A
#
# COMPACT_ATOMS: atom_id res chain seq x y z
N MET A 1 7.65 48.01 -9.13
CA MET A 1 7.29 47.70 -7.74
C MET A 1 8.30 46.65 -7.22
N LYS A 2 8.61 46.69 -5.94
CA LYS A 2 9.47 45.70 -5.30
C LYS A 2 8.69 44.38 -5.23
N LYS A 3 9.28 43.25 -5.65
CA LYS A 3 8.64 41.94 -5.55
C LYS A 3 8.52 41.54 -4.07
N ARG A 4 7.48 40.77 -3.71
CA ARG A 4 7.20 40.33 -2.35
C ARG A 4 6.97 38.80 -2.29
N ALA A 5 7.55 38.14 -1.29
CA ALA A 5 7.34 36.74 -0.98
C ALA A 5 6.63 36.59 0.37
N LEU A 6 5.57 35.83 0.41
CA LEU A 6 4.90 35.39 1.64
C LEU A 6 5.39 33.98 1.94
N ILE A 7 6.09 33.80 3.06
CA ILE A 7 6.71 32.52 3.46
C ILE A 7 6.12 32.06 4.81
N SER A 8 5.45 30.93 4.79
CA SER A 8 4.87 30.30 5.99
C SER A 8 4.96 28.79 5.88
N VAL A 9 5.99 28.18 6.44
CA VAL A 9 6.27 26.76 6.30
C VAL A 9 6.31 26.06 7.66
N PHE A 10 5.75 24.87 7.75
CA PHE A 10 5.92 23.97 8.90
C PHE A 10 7.30 23.32 8.86
N ASP A 11 7.60 22.61 7.77
CA ASP A 11 8.92 22.05 7.49
C ASP A 11 9.87 23.15 7.01
N LYS A 12 10.98 23.32 7.73
CA LYS A 12 11.99 24.36 7.49
C LYS A 12 13.11 23.93 6.53
N THR A 13 13.03 22.74 5.97
CA THR A 13 14.04 22.19 5.05
C THR A 13 14.28 23.14 3.87
N GLY A 14 15.53 23.58 3.71
CA GLY A 14 15.98 24.44 2.60
C GLY A 14 15.40 25.87 2.56
N ILE A 15 14.48 26.24 3.47
CA ILE A 15 13.80 27.52 3.40
C ILE A 15 14.71 28.72 3.67
N LEU A 16 15.73 28.54 4.50
CA LEU A 16 16.67 29.63 4.83
C LEU A 16 17.49 30.05 3.61
N GLU A 17 18.04 29.09 2.89
CA GLU A 17 18.84 29.29 1.70
C GLU A 17 17.96 29.90 0.58
N PHE A 18 16.75 29.38 0.40
CA PHE A 18 15.80 29.93 -0.56
C PHE A 18 15.38 31.36 -0.23
N ALA A 19 15.13 31.68 1.03
CA ALA A 19 14.80 33.03 1.48
C ALA A 19 15.98 34.02 1.30
N LYS A 20 17.23 33.59 1.60
CA LYS A 20 18.44 34.37 1.30
C LYS A 20 18.56 34.69 -0.19
N PHE A 21 18.40 33.70 -1.03
CA PHE A 21 18.41 33.85 -2.48
C PHE A 21 17.34 34.88 -2.95
N LEU A 22 16.11 34.82 -2.44
CA LEU A 22 15.07 35.79 -2.79
C LEU A 22 15.45 37.23 -2.36
N LYS A 23 16.07 37.37 -1.16
CA LYS A 23 16.57 38.69 -0.69
C LYS A 23 17.68 39.24 -1.60
N GLU A 24 18.61 38.41 -2.08
CA GLU A 24 19.65 38.79 -3.06
C GLU A 24 19.04 39.29 -4.38
N LYS A 25 17.86 38.77 -4.74
CA LYS A 25 17.09 39.23 -5.90
C LYS A 25 16.16 40.45 -5.60
N ASN A 26 16.39 41.14 -4.46
CA ASN A 26 15.60 42.27 -3.99
C ASN A 26 14.10 41.97 -3.78
N VAL A 27 13.77 40.72 -3.41
CA VAL A 27 12.41 40.36 -3.01
C VAL A 27 12.25 40.63 -1.50
N GLU A 28 11.18 41.33 -1.15
CA GLU A 28 10.79 41.57 0.25
C GLU A 28 10.15 40.32 0.84
N ILE A 29 10.52 39.93 2.05
CA ILE A 29 9.97 38.71 2.68
C ILE A 29 9.01 39.09 3.78
N VAL A 30 7.78 38.58 3.67
CA VAL A 30 6.73 38.64 4.71
C VAL A 30 6.58 37.22 5.27
N SER A 31 6.51 37.10 6.59
CA SER A 31 6.39 35.77 7.21
C SER A 31 5.54 35.76 8.47
N THR A 32 5.19 34.59 8.94
CA THR A 32 4.32 34.39 10.10
C THR A 32 4.95 33.48 11.16
N GLY A 33 4.58 33.68 12.43
CA GLY A 33 4.79 32.75 13.54
C GLY A 33 6.19 32.16 13.62
N GLY A 34 6.29 30.82 13.67
CA GLY A 34 7.57 30.14 13.79
C GLY A 34 8.51 30.31 12.60
N THR A 35 7.98 30.52 11.39
CA THR A 35 8.82 30.80 10.21
C THR A 35 9.46 32.18 10.29
N TYR A 36 8.69 33.17 10.71
CA TYR A 36 9.23 34.53 10.96
C TYR A 36 10.37 34.51 11.97
N LYS A 37 10.15 33.87 13.13
CA LYS A 37 11.20 33.74 14.17
C LYS A 37 12.45 33.07 13.61
N TYR A 38 12.29 31.94 12.94
CA TYR A 38 13.39 31.16 12.37
C TYR A 38 14.24 31.98 11.38
N LEU A 39 13.60 32.68 10.44
CA LEU A 39 14.29 33.49 9.44
C LEU A 39 15.01 34.69 10.09
N LYS A 40 14.37 35.37 11.06
CA LYS A 40 14.92 36.50 11.78
C LYS A 40 16.12 36.11 12.65
N GLU A 41 16.05 35.00 13.37
CA GLU A 41 17.15 34.47 14.19
C GLU A 41 18.36 34.07 13.34
N ASN A 42 18.15 33.73 12.06
CA ASN A 42 19.22 33.46 11.09
C ASN A 42 19.65 34.71 10.30
N GLY A 43 19.34 35.92 10.78
CA GLY A 43 19.88 37.18 10.31
C GLY A 43 19.20 37.78 9.08
N LEU A 44 18.03 37.25 8.66
CA LEU A 44 17.28 37.87 7.57
C LEU A 44 16.38 39.00 8.06
N GLU A 45 16.30 40.06 7.26
CA GLU A 45 15.30 41.09 7.41
C GLU A 45 13.97 40.59 6.86
N VAL A 46 12.98 40.42 7.73
CA VAL A 46 11.66 39.83 7.44
C VAL A 46 10.59 40.71 8.08
N ILE A 47 9.53 40.98 7.33
CA ILE A 47 8.34 41.72 7.81
C ILE A 47 7.39 40.71 8.47
N GLU A 48 6.91 41.04 9.65
CA GLU A 48 5.90 40.24 10.31
C GLU A 48 4.52 40.46 9.64
N ILE A 49 3.75 39.39 9.49
CA ILE A 49 2.45 39.43 8.81
C ILE A 49 1.49 40.47 9.42
N SER A 50 1.53 40.69 10.71
CA SER A 50 0.75 41.67 11.44
C SER A 50 1.03 43.13 10.99
N GLU A 51 2.25 43.42 10.50
CA GLU A 51 2.59 44.71 9.93
C GLU A 51 1.94 44.93 8.57
N VAL A 52 1.67 43.87 7.80
CA VAL A 52 0.98 43.92 6.51
C VAL A 52 -0.53 43.96 6.69
N THR A 53 -1.05 43.12 7.57
CA THR A 53 -2.50 43.04 7.82
C THR A 53 -3.01 44.25 8.64
N LYS A 54 -2.15 44.93 9.39
CA LYS A 54 -2.50 45.90 10.43
C LYS A 54 -3.43 45.35 11.49
N PHE A 55 -3.44 44.02 11.63
CA PHE A 55 -4.29 43.28 12.55
C PHE A 55 -3.45 42.30 13.36
N LYS A 56 -3.61 42.27 14.68
CA LYS A 56 -2.91 41.28 15.54
C LYS A 56 -3.53 39.93 15.34
N GLU A 57 -2.66 38.87 15.39
CA GLU A 57 -3.17 37.53 15.42
C GLU A 57 -4.09 37.31 16.63
N MET A 58 -5.14 36.51 16.45
CA MET A 58 -6.11 36.21 17.49
C MET A 58 -6.47 34.73 17.48
N LEU A 59 -7.14 34.25 18.55
CA LEU A 59 -7.56 32.87 18.71
C LEU A 59 -6.37 31.93 18.63
N ASP A 60 -5.31 32.23 19.42
CA ASP A 60 -4.08 31.47 19.49
C ASP A 60 -3.39 31.24 18.12
N GLY A 61 -3.50 32.24 17.23
CA GLY A 61 -2.91 32.22 15.89
C GLY A 61 -3.76 31.54 14.83
N ARG A 62 -4.97 31.08 15.13
CA ARG A 62 -5.89 30.52 14.13
C ARG A 62 -6.31 31.52 13.05
N VAL A 63 -6.32 32.81 13.38
CA VAL A 63 -6.62 33.89 12.43
C VAL A 63 -5.45 34.88 12.40
N LYS A 64 -4.69 34.86 11.29
CA LYS A 64 -3.56 35.75 11.04
C LYS A 64 -3.34 36.05 9.57
N THR A 65 -3.62 35.14 8.65
CA THR A 65 -3.42 35.30 7.20
C THR A 65 -4.71 35.44 6.40
N LEU A 66 -5.86 35.15 7.00
CA LEU A 66 -7.18 35.32 6.40
C LEU A 66 -7.59 36.80 6.41
N HIS A 67 -6.94 37.58 5.56
CA HIS A 67 -7.09 39.03 5.54
C HIS A 67 -7.10 39.57 4.11
N PRO A 68 -7.93 40.62 3.79
CA PRO A 68 -7.96 41.20 2.46
C PRO A 68 -6.61 41.72 1.96
N ASN A 69 -5.75 42.25 2.83
CA ASN A 69 -4.40 42.70 2.46
C ASN A 69 -3.50 41.59 1.95
N ILE A 70 -3.73 40.34 2.38
CA ILE A 70 -2.99 39.16 1.92
C ILE A 70 -3.64 38.64 0.64
N HIS A 71 -4.92 38.28 0.70
CA HIS A 71 -5.59 37.64 -0.44
C HIS A 71 -5.81 38.61 -1.60
N GLY A 72 -6.01 39.90 -1.35
CA GLY A 72 -6.04 40.93 -2.40
C GLY A 72 -4.70 41.04 -3.13
N GLY A 73 -3.58 41.04 -2.39
CA GLY A 73 -2.23 41.04 -2.96
C GLY A 73 -1.91 39.81 -3.80
N ILE A 74 -2.50 38.65 -3.48
CA ILE A 74 -2.33 37.38 -4.23
C ILE A 74 -3.27 37.30 -5.45
N LEU A 75 -4.58 37.66 -5.27
CA LEU A 75 -5.64 37.40 -6.23
C LEU A 75 -5.81 38.52 -7.28
N ALA A 76 -5.22 39.71 -7.07
CA ALA A 76 -5.29 40.80 -8.04
C ALA A 76 -4.61 40.36 -9.36
N ILE A 77 -5.38 40.40 -10.46
CA ILE A 77 -4.89 40.14 -11.81
C ILE A 77 -4.06 41.32 -12.25
N ARG A 78 -2.76 41.15 -12.53
CA ARG A 78 -1.81 42.21 -12.82
C ARG A 78 -2.13 42.99 -14.10
N ASP A 79 -2.69 42.32 -15.10
CA ASP A 79 -3.11 42.90 -16.38
C ASP A 79 -4.48 43.55 -16.34
N ASN A 80 -5.21 43.45 -15.21
CA ASN A 80 -6.51 44.10 -15.03
C ASN A 80 -6.34 45.46 -14.33
N LYS A 81 -6.58 46.55 -15.08
CA LYS A 81 -6.41 47.93 -14.61
C LYS A 81 -7.29 48.24 -13.38
N GLU A 82 -8.55 47.79 -13.38
CA GLU A 82 -9.50 48.01 -12.29
C GLU A 82 -9.04 47.31 -11.00
N HIS A 83 -8.51 46.05 -11.12
CA HIS A 83 -7.94 45.34 -9.98
C HIS A 83 -6.74 46.10 -9.41
N MET A 84 -5.84 46.57 -10.27
CA MET A 84 -4.63 47.26 -9.82
C MET A 84 -4.95 48.64 -9.19
N GLU A 85 -5.89 49.38 -9.74
CA GLU A 85 -6.39 50.65 -9.16
C GLU A 85 -7.07 50.40 -7.80
N THR A 86 -7.83 49.32 -7.67
CA THR A 86 -8.50 48.94 -6.43
C THR A 86 -7.49 48.61 -5.32
N ILE A 87 -6.53 47.73 -5.55
CA ILE A 87 -5.54 47.36 -4.52
C ILE A 87 -4.66 48.57 -4.16
N GLN A 88 -4.34 49.45 -5.12
CA GLN A 88 -3.59 50.66 -4.86
C GLN A 88 -4.38 51.62 -3.96
N ARG A 89 -5.67 51.85 -4.23
CA ARG A 89 -6.56 52.67 -3.41
C ARG A 89 -6.69 52.16 -1.98
N GLU A 90 -6.73 50.83 -1.82
CA GLU A 90 -6.82 50.16 -0.50
C GLU A 90 -5.45 50.01 0.18
N GLY A 91 -4.35 50.48 -0.45
CA GLY A 91 -2.99 50.34 0.10
C GLY A 91 -2.48 48.93 0.18
N ILE A 92 -2.97 48.03 -0.68
CA ILE A 92 -2.61 46.62 -0.74
C ILE A 92 -1.45 46.43 -1.73
N GLU A 93 -0.38 45.86 -1.30
CA GLU A 93 0.76 45.50 -2.16
C GLU A 93 0.65 44.11 -2.72
N THR A 94 1.18 43.89 -3.94
CA THR A 94 1.16 42.61 -4.61
C THR A 94 2.10 41.61 -3.94
N ILE A 95 1.71 40.33 -3.96
CA ILE A 95 2.52 39.19 -3.51
C ILE A 95 2.87 38.37 -4.73
N ASP A 96 4.16 38.19 -5.01
CA ASP A 96 4.67 37.55 -6.23
C ASP A 96 5.10 36.09 -5.99
N PHE A 97 5.44 35.74 -4.74
CA PHE A 97 5.79 34.41 -4.30
C PHE A 97 4.96 34.03 -3.07
N VAL A 98 4.41 32.83 -3.08
CA VAL A 98 3.77 32.20 -1.91
C VAL A 98 4.42 30.88 -1.65
N VAL A 99 5.14 30.78 -0.52
CA VAL A 99 5.90 29.58 -0.12
C VAL A 99 5.29 29.07 1.16
N VAL A 100 4.50 28.02 1.04
CA VAL A 100 3.72 27.48 2.17
C VAL A 100 3.71 25.97 2.09
N ASN A 101 4.09 25.28 3.16
CA ASN A 101 3.77 23.87 3.33
C ASN A 101 2.85 23.70 4.55
N LEU A 102 2.06 22.64 4.52
CA LEU A 102 0.98 22.42 5.46
C LEU A 102 1.46 21.74 6.75
N TYR A 103 0.67 21.81 7.81
CA TYR A 103 0.84 20.95 8.97
C TYR A 103 0.76 19.46 8.56
N PRO A 104 1.53 18.57 9.20
CA PRO A 104 1.64 17.16 8.76
C PRO A 104 0.45 16.31 9.21
N PHE A 105 -0.77 16.71 8.87
CA PHE A 105 -2.01 16.01 9.25
C PHE A 105 -1.97 14.52 8.93
N PHE A 106 -1.40 14.15 7.76
CA PHE A 106 -1.21 12.73 7.38
C PHE A 106 -0.47 11.90 8.42
N ARG A 107 0.52 12.51 9.11
CA ARG A 107 1.30 11.83 10.17
C ARG A 107 0.56 11.88 11.50
N GLU A 108 0.00 13.03 11.83
CA GLU A 108 -0.64 13.26 13.13
C GLU A 108 -1.92 12.44 13.31
N VAL A 109 -2.66 12.18 12.25
CA VAL A 109 -3.87 11.35 12.29
C VAL A 109 -3.55 9.88 12.66
N GLN A 110 -2.32 9.41 12.41
CA GLN A 110 -1.87 8.05 12.72
C GLN A 110 -1.26 7.90 14.14
N THR A 111 -1.13 9.00 14.88
CA THR A 111 -0.58 8.96 16.26
C THR A 111 -1.65 8.63 17.30
N ASP A 112 -1.21 8.34 18.53
CA ASP A 112 -2.09 8.09 19.69
C ASP A 112 -2.70 9.36 20.30
N LYS A 113 -2.59 10.51 19.63
CA LYS A 113 -3.23 11.77 20.06
C LYS A 113 -4.74 11.62 20.13
N THR A 114 -5.36 12.37 21.05
CA THR A 114 -6.82 12.44 21.15
C THR A 114 -7.46 13.04 19.89
N PHE A 115 -8.74 12.83 19.71
CA PHE A 115 -9.51 13.40 18.60
C PHE A 115 -9.34 14.92 18.51
N ASP A 116 -9.51 15.63 19.65
CA ASP A 116 -9.41 17.09 19.72
C ASP A 116 -7.98 17.57 19.38
N GLU A 117 -6.95 16.89 19.85
CA GLU A 117 -5.57 17.20 19.49
C GLU A 117 -5.30 17.02 17.99
N LYS A 118 -5.89 16.01 17.34
CA LYS A 118 -5.76 15.80 15.90
C LYS A 118 -6.47 16.91 15.11
N ILE A 119 -7.63 17.39 15.55
CA ILE A 119 -8.36 18.49 14.93
C ILE A 119 -7.51 19.77 14.86
N GLU A 120 -6.66 20.03 15.87
CA GLU A 120 -5.78 21.20 15.87
C GLU A 120 -4.72 21.20 14.74
N PHE A 121 -4.45 20.05 14.12
CA PHE A 121 -3.57 19.95 12.95
C PHE A 121 -4.28 20.19 11.62
N ILE A 122 -5.59 20.48 11.62
CA ILE A 122 -6.30 20.90 10.40
C ILE A 122 -5.92 22.35 10.10
N ASP A 123 -5.09 22.55 9.08
CA ASP A 123 -4.63 23.85 8.64
C ASP A 123 -5.71 24.55 7.79
N ILE A 124 -6.08 25.76 8.19
CA ILE A 124 -7.05 26.59 7.46
C ILE A 124 -6.32 27.64 6.62
N GLY A 125 -5.36 28.34 7.23
CA GLY A 125 -4.66 29.46 6.59
C GLY A 125 -3.74 29.05 5.45
N GLY A 126 -3.00 27.95 5.64
CA GLY A 126 -2.08 27.40 4.63
C GLY A 126 -2.78 27.02 3.33
N PRO A 127 -3.79 26.13 3.36
CA PRO A 127 -4.56 25.77 2.16
C PRO A 127 -5.22 26.97 1.48
N THR A 128 -5.70 27.94 2.25
CA THR A 128 -6.36 29.14 1.69
C THR A 128 -5.34 29.99 0.90
N MET A 129 -4.16 30.24 1.44
CA MET A 129 -3.09 30.96 0.74
C MET A 129 -2.60 30.21 -0.50
N LEU A 130 -2.37 28.90 -0.37
CA LEU A 130 -1.93 28.03 -1.47
C LEU A 130 -2.94 28.05 -2.63
N ARG A 131 -4.22 27.83 -2.34
CA ARG A 131 -5.29 27.80 -3.36
C ARG A 131 -5.47 29.15 -4.06
N SER A 132 -5.37 30.27 -3.30
CA SER A 132 -5.41 31.62 -3.87
C SER A 132 -4.23 31.86 -4.82
N ALA A 133 -3.02 31.51 -4.41
CA ALA A 133 -1.83 31.68 -5.22
C ALA A 133 -1.83 30.74 -6.46
N ALA A 134 -2.27 29.49 -6.29
CA ALA A 134 -2.40 28.55 -7.40
C ALA A 134 -3.44 29.01 -8.43
N LYS A 135 -4.56 29.61 -8.01
CA LYS A 135 -5.53 30.24 -8.92
C LYS A 135 -4.90 31.38 -9.72
N SER A 136 -4.01 32.13 -9.10
CA SER A 136 -3.32 33.30 -9.68
C SER A 136 -1.95 32.96 -10.28
N PHE A 137 -1.69 31.73 -10.66
CA PHE A 137 -0.35 31.25 -11.07
C PHE A 137 0.28 31.99 -12.26
N LYS A 138 -0.49 32.68 -13.05
CA LYS A 138 0.04 33.55 -14.13
C LYS A 138 0.94 34.65 -13.56
N ASP A 139 0.53 35.22 -12.45
CA ASP A 139 1.17 36.35 -11.80
C ASP A 139 2.00 35.94 -10.56
N VAL A 140 1.62 34.84 -9.88
CA VAL A 140 2.20 34.40 -8.60
C VAL A 140 2.90 33.06 -8.75
N THR A 141 4.13 32.98 -8.24
CA THR A 141 4.84 31.69 -8.08
C THR A 141 4.47 31.09 -6.74
N VAL A 142 3.77 29.94 -6.76
CA VAL A 142 3.38 29.23 -5.54
C VAL A 142 4.25 27.99 -5.36
N ILE A 143 4.78 27.77 -4.15
CA ILE A 143 5.62 26.61 -3.82
C ILE A 143 5.08 25.97 -2.55
N CYS A 144 4.71 24.69 -2.63
CA CYS A 144 4.21 23.92 -1.50
C CYS A 144 5.14 22.77 -1.05
N ASP A 145 6.27 22.59 -1.76
CA ASP A 145 7.18 21.48 -1.59
C ASP A 145 8.63 22.00 -1.63
N PRO A 146 9.47 21.72 -0.59
CA PRO A 146 10.87 22.11 -0.56
C PRO A 146 11.70 21.63 -1.74
N GLU A 147 11.35 20.50 -2.36
CA GLU A 147 12.06 19.96 -3.53
C GLU A 147 12.03 20.89 -4.74
N ASP A 148 11.05 21.79 -4.81
CA ASP A 148 10.92 22.75 -5.91
C ASP A 148 11.78 24.01 -5.75
N TYR A 149 12.40 24.26 -4.58
CA TYR A 149 13.24 25.45 -4.36
C TYR A 149 14.41 25.51 -5.35
N GLY A 150 15.09 24.40 -5.57
CA GLY A 150 16.22 24.31 -6.50
C GLY A 150 15.81 24.73 -7.91
N LYS A 151 14.75 24.13 -8.45
CA LYS A 151 14.26 24.43 -9.80
C LYS A 151 13.85 25.88 -10.00
N VAL A 152 13.17 26.47 -9.00
CA VAL A 152 12.77 27.88 -9.05
C VAL A 152 13.99 28.79 -8.96
N THR A 153 14.97 28.45 -8.12
CA THR A 153 16.25 29.19 -8.01
C THR A 153 17.00 29.21 -9.34
N GLU A 154 17.16 28.06 -9.98
CA GLU A 154 17.83 27.92 -11.28
C GLU A 154 17.16 28.79 -12.36
N GLU A 155 15.84 28.72 -12.52
CA GLU A 155 15.12 29.51 -13.52
C GLU A 155 15.26 31.03 -13.29
N ILE A 156 15.18 31.48 -12.02
CA ILE A 156 15.38 32.90 -11.70
C ILE A 156 16.83 33.32 -11.98
N GLN A 157 17.82 32.48 -11.72
CA GLN A 157 19.24 32.77 -12.02
C GLN A 157 19.49 32.88 -13.51
N GLU A 158 18.95 31.94 -14.31
CA GLU A 158 19.19 31.86 -15.73
C GLU A 158 18.36 32.88 -16.55
N LYS A 159 17.08 33.09 -16.18
CA LYS A 159 16.09 33.82 -16.97
C LYS A 159 15.62 35.13 -16.33
N GLY A 160 15.96 35.34 -15.06
CA GLY A 160 15.46 36.47 -14.26
C GLY A 160 14.03 36.29 -13.72
N GLU A 161 13.33 35.26 -14.14
CA GLU A 161 11.95 34.96 -13.71
C GLU A 161 11.64 33.47 -13.78
N VAL A 162 10.53 33.06 -13.16
CA VAL A 162 9.99 31.70 -13.23
C VAL A 162 9.11 31.59 -14.47
N SER A 163 9.35 30.56 -15.30
CA SER A 163 8.59 30.34 -16.53
C SER A 163 7.12 30.02 -16.27
N PHE A 164 6.26 30.34 -17.26
CA PHE A 164 4.84 30.02 -17.20
C PHE A 164 4.59 28.51 -16.96
N GLU A 165 5.34 27.64 -17.63
CA GLU A 165 5.21 26.19 -17.49
C GLU A 165 5.55 25.71 -16.07
N THR A 166 6.59 26.27 -15.48
CA THR A 166 6.94 25.99 -14.07
C THR A 166 5.87 26.51 -13.12
N LYS A 167 5.39 27.73 -13.27
CA LYS A 167 4.30 28.27 -12.46
C LYS A 167 3.03 27.41 -12.56
N LYS A 168 2.65 26.99 -13.77
CA LYS A 168 1.50 26.10 -14.02
C LYS A 168 1.67 24.75 -13.33
N ARG A 169 2.87 24.15 -13.43
CA ARG A 169 3.19 22.87 -12.75
C ARG A 169 3.09 23.02 -11.23
N LEU A 170 3.67 24.06 -10.67
CA LEU A 170 3.62 24.34 -9.22
C LEU A 170 2.19 24.54 -8.73
N ALA A 171 1.36 25.27 -9.48
CA ALA A 171 -0.06 25.43 -9.17
C ALA A 171 -0.80 24.07 -9.19
N GLY A 172 -0.49 23.21 -10.14
CA GLY A 172 -1.01 21.84 -10.19
C GLY A 172 -0.63 21.04 -8.95
N LYS A 173 0.63 21.13 -8.49
CA LYS A 173 1.08 20.49 -7.24
C LYS A 173 0.30 20.96 -6.01
N VAL A 174 -0.07 22.22 -5.94
CA VAL A 174 -0.90 22.74 -4.83
C VAL A 174 -2.26 22.04 -4.80
N PHE A 175 -2.95 21.95 -5.93
CA PHE A 175 -4.27 21.28 -5.95
C PHE A 175 -4.15 19.77 -5.73
N ASN A 176 -3.07 19.15 -6.17
CA ASN A 176 -2.77 17.75 -5.85
C ASN A 176 -2.58 17.55 -4.34
N LEU A 177 -1.76 18.38 -3.69
CA LEU A 177 -1.53 18.34 -2.25
C LEU A 177 -2.81 18.60 -1.44
N THR A 178 -3.55 19.69 -1.77
CA THR A 178 -4.76 20.03 -1.01
C THR A 178 -5.87 19.00 -1.19
N SER A 179 -5.98 18.36 -2.36
CA SER A 179 -6.91 17.25 -2.58
C SER A 179 -6.58 16.06 -1.68
N ALA A 180 -5.30 15.65 -1.60
CA ALA A 180 -4.86 14.59 -0.73
C ALA A 180 -5.05 14.94 0.76
N TYR A 181 -4.79 16.19 1.13
CA TYR A 181 -4.96 16.71 2.47
C TYR A 181 -6.43 16.68 2.90
N ASP A 182 -7.34 17.20 2.06
CA ASP A 182 -8.79 17.18 2.31
C ASP A 182 -9.34 15.76 2.34
N ALA A 183 -8.83 14.84 1.51
CA ALA A 183 -9.18 13.42 1.55
C ALA A 183 -8.84 12.79 2.90
N ALA A 184 -7.66 13.07 3.45
CA ALA A 184 -7.25 12.55 4.76
C ALA A 184 -8.14 13.09 5.89
N ILE A 185 -8.47 14.38 5.87
CA ILE A 185 -9.38 15.01 6.84
C ILE A 185 -10.79 14.41 6.71
N SER A 186 -11.29 14.27 5.49
CA SER A 186 -12.59 13.68 5.22
C SER A 186 -12.69 12.26 5.78
N ASN A 187 -11.70 11.42 5.49
CA ASN A 187 -11.67 10.03 5.98
C ASN A 187 -11.54 9.94 7.52
N PHE A 188 -10.89 10.93 8.14
CA PHE A 188 -10.79 11.01 9.59
C PHE A 188 -12.10 11.41 10.27
N LEU A 189 -12.90 12.28 9.62
CA LEU A 189 -14.13 12.84 10.19
C LEU A 189 -15.40 12.08 9.80
N LEU A 190 -15.43 11.42 8.62
CA LEU A 190 -16.58 10.68 8.16
C LEU A 190 -16.60 9.27 8.74
N GLU A 191 -17.72 8.92 9.39
CA GLU A 191 -17.98 7.58 9.90
C GLU A 191 -18.70 6.69 8.86
N GLU A 192 -19.13 7.28 7.74
CA GLU A 192 -19.83 6.57 6.67
C GLU A 192 -18.91 5.58 5.96
N GLU A 193 -19.32 4.32 5.89
CA GLU A 193 -18.55 3.25 5.27
C GLU A 193 -18.46 3.40 3.75
N TYR A 194 -19.54 3.85 3.11
CA TYR A 194 -19.63 4.11 1.66
C TYR A 194 -20.11 5.53 1.41
N PRO A 195 -19.23 6.54 1.55
CA PRO A 195 -19.60 7.95 1.40
C PRO A 195 -19.95 8.29 -0.04
N LYS A 196 -20.72 9.37 -0.23
CA LYS A 196 -21.12 9.85 -1.57
C LYS A 196 -19.94 10.07 -2.51
N TYR A 197 -18.83 10.57 -2.02
CA TYR A 197 -17.57 10.75 -2.76
C TYR A 197 -16.48 9.90 -2.10
N LEU A 198 -15.98 8.91 -2.84
CA LEU A 198 -14.88 8.08 -2.40
C LEU A 198 -13.56 8.84 -2.60
N ASN A 199 -12.90 9.17 -1.51
CA ASN A 199 -11.59 9.83 -1.52
C ASN A 199 -10.54 8.88 -0.94
N VAL A 200 -9.61 8.45 -1.79
CA VAL A 200 -8.43 7.68 -1.38
C VAL A 200 -7.18 8.48 -1.72
N SER A 201 -6.24 8.53 -0.81
CA SER A 201 -5.02 9.32 -0.97
C SER A 201 -3.80 8.42 -0.85
N TYR A 202 -2.96 8.48 -1.88
CA TYR A 202 -1.70 7.75 -1.95
C TYR A 202 -0.55 8.69 -2.30
N GLU A 203 0.58 8.53 -1.63
CA GLU A 203 1.83 9.24 -1.91
C GLU A 203 2.77 8.35 -2.73
N LYS A 204 3.42 8.93 -3.74
CA LYS A 204 4.38 8.22 -4.57
C LYS A 204 5.62 7.87 -3.75
N LYS A 205 5.90 6.58 -3.60
CA LYS A 205 7.10 6.11 -2.90
C LYS A 205 8.33 6.12 -3.83
N PHE A 206 8.19 5.54 -5.03
CA PHE A 206 9.23 5.54 -6.07
C PHE A 206 8.67 5.14 -7.43
N ASP A 207 9.45 5.40 -8.47
CA ASP A 207 9.20 4.88 -9.82
C ASP A 207 9.61 3.42 -9.89
N LEU A 208 8.82 2.60 -10.59
CA LEU A 208 9.13 1.21 -10.85
C LEU A 208 9.83 1.07 -12.20
N ARG A 209 10.65 0.04 -12.34
CA ARG A 209 11.40 -0.20 -13.57
C ARG A 209 10.52 -0.33 -14.81
N TYR A 210 9.36 -0.98 -14.69
CA TYR A 210 8.28 -1.10 -15.68
C TYR A 210 7.01 -1.67 -15.01
N GLY A 211 5.87 -1.64 -15.73
CA GLY A 211 4.60 -2.22 -15.30
C GLY A 211 4.56 -3.75 -15.43
N GLU A 212 3.40 -4.33 -15.69
CA GLU A 212 3.31 -5.79 -15.97
C GLU A 212 4.17 -6.17 -17.18
N ASN A 213 4.23 -5.30 -18.17
CA ASN A 213 5.00 -5.50 -19.39
C ASN A 213 6.08 -4.42 -19.55
N PRO A 214 7.22 -4.74 -20.22
CA PRO A 214 8.36 -3.82 -20.31
C PRO A 214 8.07 -2.47 -20.98
N HIS A 215 7.05 -2.37 -21.80
CA HIS A 215 6.66 -1.14 -22.49
C HIS A 215 5.75 -0.22 -21.64
N GLN A 216 5.31 -0.67 -20.46
CA GLN A 216 4.44 0.09 -19.56
C GLN A 216 5.28 0.82 -18.51
N THR A 217 5.11 2.12 -18.39
CA THR A 217 5.65 2.88 -17.25
C THR A 217 4.82 2.61 -15.99
N SER A 218 5.45 2.62 -14.84
CA SER A 218 4.75 2.42 -13.57
C SER A 218 5.45 3.08 -12.39
N ALA A 219 4.70 3.31 -11.32
CA ALA A 219 5.19 3.83 -10.06
C ALA A 219 4.49 3.12 -8.90
N TYR A 220 5.13 3.09 -7.76
CA TYR A 220 4.56 2.58 -6.51
C TYR A 220 4.10 3.74 -5.64
N TYR A 221 2.87 3.64 -5.18
CA TYR A 221 2.24 4.58 -4.28
C TYR A 221 1.83 3.88 -2.99
N VAL A 222 1.96 4.56 -1.86
CA VAL A 222 1.57 4.07 -0.53
C VAL A 222 0.46 4.93 0.05
N SER A 223 -0.43 4.33 0.83
CA SER A 223 -1.52 5.07 1.48
C SER A 223 -0.96 6.17 2.40
N THR A 224 -1.60 7.34 2.39
CA THR A 224 -1.24 8.46 3.28
C THR A 224 -1.79 8.30 4.69
N THR A 225 -2.83 7.49 4.88
CA THR A 225 -3.58 7.37 6.14
C THR A 225 -3.69 5.96 6.67
N GLU A 226 -3.56 4.95 5.81
CA GLU A 226 -3.65 3.54 6.20
C GLU A 226 -2.26 2.95 6.42
N GLU A 227 -2.17 1.96 7.30
CA GLU A 227 -0.97 1.17 7.51
C GLU A 227 -1.03 -0.12 6.70
N GLY A 228 0.11 -0.70 6.39
CA GLY A 228 0.19 -1.96 5.68
C GLY A 228 1.63 -2.43 5.52
N SER A 229 1.85 -3.73 5.53
CA SER A 229 3.19 -4.33 5.47
C SER A 229 4.00 -3.88 4.25
N MET A 230 3.32 -3.69 3.11
CA MET A 230 4.00 -3.25 1.88
C MET A 230 4.34 -1.75 1.88
N LYS A 231 3.84 -0.97 2.83
CA LYS A 231 4.16 0.46 2.94
C LYS A 231 5.61 0.69 3.40
N ASP A 232 6.10 -0.10 4.36
CA ASP A 232 7.31 0.17 5.11
C ASP A 232 8.42 -0.88 4.95
N PHE A 233 8.33 -1.74 3.94
CA PHE A 233 9.40 -2.71 3.68
C PHE A 233 10.74 -2.03 3.32
N VAL A 234 11.85 -2.68 3.65
CA VAL A 234 13.20 -2.25 3.34
C VAL A 234 13.87 -3.24 2.39
N GLN A 235 14.39 -2.74 1.28
CA GLN A 235 15.19 -3.56 0.37
C GLN A 235 16.66 -3.54 0.83
N LEU A 236 17.18 -4.69 1.28
CA LEU A 236 18.53 -4.85 1.81
C LEU A 236 19.57 -5.21 0.74
N ASN A 237 19.12 -5.78 -0.38
CA ASN A 237 19.96 -6.18 -1.53
C ASN A 237 19.13 -6.28 -2.80
N GLY A 238 19.81 -6.25 -3.94
CA GLY A 238 19.27 -6.63 -5.26
C GLY A 238 18.94 -5.47 -6.17
N LYS A 239 18.38 -5.80 -7.33
CA LYS A 239 17.93 -4.84 -8.35
C LYS A 239 16.67 -4.10 -7.91
N GLU A 240 16.36 -2.99 -8.56
CA GLU A 240 15.09 -2.28 -8.43
C GLU A 240 13.89 -3.21 -8.60
N LEU A 241 12.82 -2.93 -7.86
CA LEU A 241 11.57 -3.67 -7.92
C LEU A 241 10.79 -3.34 -9.20
N SER A 242 10.09 -4.33 -9.74
CA SER A 242 9.11 -4.15 -10.80
C SER A 242 7.69 -4.23 -10.22
N PHE A 243 6.71 -3.86 -11.03
CA PHE A 243 5.29 -3.99 -10.72
C PHE A 243 4.93 -5.43 -10.29
N ASN A 244 5.34 -6.44 -11.07
CA ASN A 244 5.08 -7.85 -10.76
C ASN A 244 5.77 -8.29 -9.46
N ASN A 245 6.98 -7.77 -9.18
CA ASN A 245 7.67 -8.07 -7.93
C ASN A 245 6.84 -7.66 -6.70
N ILE A 246 6.26 -6.45 -6.70
CA ILE A 246 5.46 -5.98 -5.55
C ILE A 246 4.16 -6.77 -5.43
N ARG A 247 3.48 -7.09 -6.53
CA ARG A 247 2.25 -7.91 -6.51
C ARG A 247 2.49 -9.31 -5.95
N ASP A 248 3.53 -9.97 -6.44
CA ASP A 248 3.85 -11.33 -6.00
C ASP A 248 4.35 -11.34 -4.55
N MET A 249 5.13 -10.31 -4.16
CA MET A 249 5.62 -10.13 -2.80
C MET A 249 4.48 -9.92 -1.79
N ASP A 250 3.47 -9.10 -2.12
CA ASP A 250 2.29 -8.87 -1.29
C ASP A 250 1.52 -10.17 -1.02
N ILE A 251 1.31 -10.99 -2.06
CA ILE A 251 0.62 -12.27 -1.93
C ILE A 251 1.45 -13.25 -1.09
N ALA A 252 2.75 -13.38 -1.38
CA ALA A 252 3.61 -14.30 -0.64
C ALA A 252 3.64 -13.94 0.86
N TRP A 253 3.73 -12.64 1.16
CA TRP A 253 3.75 -12.12 2.53
C TRP A 253 2.42 -12.34 3.25
N LYS A 254 1.30 -12.07 2.58
CA LYS A 254 -0.04 -12.30 3.14
C LYS A 254 -0.27 -13.78 3.47
N VAL A 255 0.08 -14.68 2.56
CA VAL A 255 -0.08 -16.12 2.79
C VAL A 255 0.80 -16.61 3.94
N ALA A 256 2.09 -16.24 3.97
CA ALA A 256 2.99 -16.67 5.05
C ALA A 256 2.51 -16.16 6.43
N ASN A 257 1.87 -15.02 6.49
CA ASN A 257 1.37 -14.41 7.73
C ASN A 257 -0.10 -14.76 8.09
N GLU A 258 -0.75 -15.65 7.34
CA GLU A 258 -2.01 -16.27 7.80
C GLU A 258 -1.77 -17.29 8.94
N PHE A 259 -0.52 -17.64 9.22
CA PHE A 259 -0.14 -18.67 10.18
C PHE A 259 0.58 -18.07 11.38
N ASP A 260 0.18 -18.52 12.57
CA ASP A 260 0.91 -18.24 13.81
C ASP A 260 2.16 -19.11 13.92
N GLU A 261 2.16 -20.28 13.29
CA GLU A 261 3.27 -21.20 13.16
C GLU A 261 4.37 -20.64 12.24
N ILE A 262 5.55 -21.27 12.23
CA ILE A 262 6.58 -20.93 11.26
C ILE A 262 6.10 -21.38 9.88
N ALA A 263 5.92 -20.44 8.97
CA ALA A 263 5.38 -20.68 7.65
C ALA A 263 6.28 -20.14 6.54
N CYS A 264 6.33 -20.86 5.46
CA CYS A 264 6.96 -20.47 4.21
C CYS A 264 5.94 -20.50 3.07
N CYS A 265 5.91 -19.46 2.25
CA CYS A 265 5.11 -19.38 1.03
C CYS A 265 6.00 -19.04 -0.16
N ALA A 266 5.96 -19.89 -1.17
CA ALA A 266 6.53 -19.63 -2.48
C ALA A 266 5.44 -19.19 -3.46
N VAL A 267 5.68 -18.09 -4.20
CA VAL A 267 4.73 -17.50 -5.14
C VAL A 267 5.37 -17.33 -6.50
N LYS A 268 4.59 -17.60 -7.54
CA LYS A 268 4.91 -17.23 -8.92
C LYS A 268 3.67 -16.75 -9.65
N HIS A 269 3.81 -15.60 -10.34
CA HIS A 269 2.70 -15.01 -11.12
C HIS A 269 1.43 -14.81 -10.29
N SER A 270 1.59 -14.22 -9.11
CA SER A 270 0.52 -13.93 -8.14
C SER A 270 -0.25 -15.17 -7.66
N THR A 271 0.37 -16.34 -7.73
CA THR A 271 -0.23 -17.61 -7.28
C THR A 271 0.76 -18.35 -6.37
N PRO A 272 0.34 -18.80 -5.20
CA PRO A 272 1.13 -19.72 -4.39
C PRO A 272 1.43 -21.00 -5.19
N CYS A 273 2.69 -21.44 -5.19
CA CYS A 273 3.11 -22.71 -5.79
C CYS A 273 3.62 -23.71 -4.74
N GLY A 274 3.88 -23.23 -3.53
CA GLY A 274 4.21 -24.09 -2.39
C GLY A 274 4.01 -23.32 -1.09
N VAL A 275 3.30 -23.93 -0.14
CA VAL A 275 3.07 -23.34 1.20
C VAL A 275 3.25 -24.44 2.22
N ALA A 276 4.03 -24.19 3.26
CA ALA A 276 4.22 -25.16 4.33
C ALA A 276 4.43 -24.50 5.69
N ILE A 277 4.03 -25.24 6.73
CA ILE A 277 4.33 -24.95 8.13
C ILE A 277 5.25 -26.02 8.70
N ALA A 278 6.12 -25.64 9.64
CA ALA A 278 7.01 -26.55 10.35
C ALA A 278 7.44 -25.97 11.70
N ASP A 279 8.20 -26.76 12.47
CA ASP A 279 8.75 -26.34 13.76
C ASP A 279 10.00 -25.45 13.62
N ASP A 280 10.63 -25.43 12.46
CA ASP A 280 11.79 -24.60 12.14
C ASP A 280 11.73 -24.01 10.72
N VAL A 281 12.51 -22.94 10.49
CA VAL A 281 12.50 -22.17 9.25
C VAL A 281 13.02 -22.97 8.06
N PHE A 282 14.08 -23.73 8.25
CA PHE A 282 14.68 -24.55 7.21
C PHE A 282 13.69 -25.63 6.71
N THR A 283 13.05 -26.32 7.63
CA THR A 283 12.06 -27.37 7.31
C THR A 283 10.82 -26.77 6.64
N ALA A 284 10.33 -25.59 7.09
CA ALA A 284 9.21 -24.90 6.45
C ALA A 284 9.54 -24.52 4.99
N TYR A 285 10.74 -23.96 4.76
CA TYR A 285 11.18 -23.65 3.40
C TYR A 285 11.33 -24.93 2.54
N LYS A 286 11.98 -25.96 3.09
CA LYS A 286 12.22 -27.19 2.34
C LYS A 286 10.92 -27.87 1.91
N LYS A 287 9.94 -27.98 2.82
CA LYS A 287 8.61 -28.51 2.50
C LYS A 287 7.89 -27.65 1.44
N ALA A 288 7.93 -26.30 1.57
CA ALA A 288 7.33 -25.41 0.59
C ALA A 288 8.00 -25.51 -0.79
N HIS A 289 9.32 -25.62 -0.84
CA HIS A 289 10.09 -25.88 -2.07
C HIS A 289 9.68 -27.20 -2.72
N ASP A 290 9.56 -28.26 -1.94
CA ASP A 290 9.30 -29.62 -2.43
C ASP A 290 7.84 -29.79 -2.89
N CYS A 291 6.93 -28.85 -2.59
CA CYS A 291 5.59 -28.81 -3.17
C CYS A 291 5.61 -28.65 -4.70
N ASP A 292 6.47 -27.76 -5.21
CA ASP A 292 6.65 -27.54 -6.65
C ASP A 292 8.05 -26.99 -6.94
N PRO A 293 9.06 -27.84 -7.01
CA PRO A 293 10.45 -27.45 -7.22
C PRO A 293 10.71 -26.84 -8.62
N VAL A 294 9.79 -27.03 -9.54
CA VAL A 294 9.87 -26.48 -10.89
C VAL A 294 9.35 -25.04 -10.93
N SER A 295 8.15 -24.81 -10.42
CA SER A 295 7.51 -23.49 -10.48
C SER A 295 8.17 -22.46 -9.56
N ILE A 296 8.74 -22.87 -8.42
CA ILE A 296 9.44 -22.00 -7.48
C ILE A 296 10.67 -21.31 -8.12
N PHE A 297 11.27 -21.90 -9.15
CA PHE A 297 12.40 -21.32 -9.86
C PHE A 297 12.01 -19.95 -10.47
N GLY A 298 12.74 -18.89 -10.09
CA GLY A 298 12.43 -17.50 -10.48
C GLY A 298 11.20 -16.92 -9.78
N GLY A 299 10.73 -17.58 -8.72
CA GLY A 299 9.64 -17.12 -7.87
C GLY A 299 10.09 -16.22 -6.72
N ILE A 300 9.15 -15.96 -5.83
CA ILE A 300 9.32 -15.20 -4.59
C ILE A 300 9.07 -16.13 -3.42
N VAL A 301 9.92 -16.06 -2.39
CA VAL A 301 9.77 -16.82 -1.15
C VAL A 301 9.57 -15.86 0.03
N ALA A 302 8.49 -16.05 0.76
CA ALA A 302 8.20 -15.34 2.01
C ALA A 302 8.26 -16.31 3.19
N ILE A 303 8.91 -15.89 4.27
CA ILE A 303 8.98 -16.65 5.53
C ILE A 303 8.60 -15.69 6.66
N ASN A 304 7.71 -16.09 7.55
CA ASN A 304 7.18 -15.25 8.62
C ASN A 304 8.05 -15.20 9.90
N ARG A 305 9.28 -15.70 9.81
CA ARG A 305 10.29 -15.70 10.90
C ARG A 305 11.65 -15.27 10.36
N GLU A 306 12.58 -15.02 11.29
CA GLU A 306 13.97 -14.72 10.96
C GLU A 306 14.60 -15.83 10.13
N ILE A 307 15.28 -15.47 9.04
CA ILE A 307 16.03 -16.41 8.21
C ILE A 307 17.46 -16.54 8.76
N ASP A 308 17.84 -17.78 9.07
CA ASP A 308 19.20 -18.17 9.49
C ASP A 308 20.13 -18.48 8.32
N ALA A 309 21.42 -18.68 8.62
CA ALA A 309 22.44 -19.00 7.61
C ALA A 309 22.13 -20.29 6.84
N THR A 310 21.67 -21.33 7.53
CA THR A 310 21.38 -22.64 6.91
C THR A 310 20.27 -22.55 5.90
N THR A 311 19.20 -21.85 6.26
CA THR A 311 18.08 -21.59 5.34
C THR A 311 18.51 -20.69 4.17
N ALA A 312 19.34 -19.67 4.42
CA ALA A 312 19.88 -18.80 3.39
C ALA A 312 20.75 -19.56 2.37
N GLU A 313 21.57 -20.51 2.81
CA GLU A 313 22.34 -21.39 1.94
C GLU A 313 21.45 -22.23 1.04
N GLU A 314 20.35 -22.78 1.58
CA GLU A 314 19.39 -23.59 0.81
C GLU A 314 18.64 -22.71 -0.22
N LEU A 315 18.15 -21.54 0.18
CA LEU A 315 17.55 -20.54 -0.71
C LEU A 315 18.47 -20.15 -1.87
N ASN A 316 19.77 -20.09 -1.63
CA ASN A 316 20.76 -19.75 -2.65
C ASN A 316 21.04 -20.86 -3.67
N LYS A 317 20.57 -22.08 -3.47
CA LYS A 317 20.78 -23.17 -4.44
C LYS A 317 19.98 -22.99 -5.72
N ILE A 318 18.86 -22.27 -5.67
CA ILE A 318 18.02 -22.00 -6.84
C ILE A 318 18.02 -20.51 -7.19
N PHE A 319 17.59 -20.19 -8.40
CA PHE A 319 17.31 -18.79 -8.76
C PHE A 319 15.99 -18.35 -8.18
N LEU A 320 16.02 -17.30 -7.37
CA LEU A 320 14.83 -16.59 -6.84
C LEU A 320 14.91 -15.11 -7.22
N GLU A 321 13.76 -14.49 -7.44
CA GLU A 321 13.64 -13.06 -7.67
C GLU A 321 13.67 -12.27 -6.35
N ILE A 322 12.96 -12.75 -5.33
CA ILE A 322 12.83 -12.09 -4.03
C ILE A 322 12.83 -13.14 -2.90
N VAL A 323 13.46 -12.78 -1.80
CA VAL A 323 13.26 -13.39 -0.49
C VAL A 323 12.79 -12.31 0.47
N ILE A 324 11.68 -12.56 1.20
CA ILE A 324 11.09 -11.63 2.16
C ILE A 324 10.91 -12.29 3.52
N ALA A 325 11.37 -11.61 4.57
CA ALA A 325 11.25 -12.05 5.95
C ALA A 325 11.21 -10.85 6.92
N PRO A 326 10.79 -11.05 8.20
CA PRO A 326 10.82 -9.98 9.20
C PRO A 326 12.25 -9.57 9.60
N SER A 327 13.18 -10.53 9.59
CA SER A 327 14.59 -10.29 9.88
C SER A 327 15.47 -11.39 9.28
N TYR A 328 16.77 -11.17 9.33
CA TYR A 328 17.80 -12.06 8.84
C TYR A 328 18.97 -12.07 9.82
N SER A 329 19.58 -13.23 10.10
CA SER A 329 20.86 -13.23 10.79
C SER A 329 21.94 -12.53 9.94
N LEU A 330 23.02 -12.06 10.57
CA LEU A 330 24.11 -11.40 9.84
C LEU A 330 24.71 -12.34 8.79
N GLU A 331 24.92 -13.60 9.16
CA GLU A 331 25.45 -14.63 8.30
C GLU A 331 24.51 -14.94 7.13
N ALA A 332 23.18 -14.99 7.39
CA ALA A 332 22.19 -15.18 6.34
C ALA A 332 22.23 -14.04 5.32
N LEU A 333 22.36 -12.78 5.77
CA LEU A 333 22.50 -11.64 4.88
C LEU A 333 23.76 -11.71 4.02
N GLU A 334 24.90 -12.12 4.59
CA GLU A 334 26.13 -12.31 3.83
C GLU A 334 25.96 -13.36 2.74
N VAL A 335 25.32 -14.50 3.06
CA VAL A 335 25.03 -15.57 2.09
C VAL A 335 24.14 -15.06 0.97
N LEU A 336 23.02 -14.42 1.28
CA LEU A 336 22.05 -13.95 0.28
C LEU A 336 22.61 -12.83 -0.61
N LYS A 337 23.43 -11.92 -0.07
CA LYS A 337 24.08 -10.81 -0.81
C LYS A 337 25.09 -11.28 -1.85
N ASN A 338 25.58 -12.53 -1.78
CA ASN A 338 26.43 -13.08 -2.83
C ASN A 338 25.72 -13.11 -4.20
N LYS A 339 24.38 -13.16 -4.22
CA LYS A 339 23.55 -13.01 -5.44
C LYS A 339 23.16 -11.56 -5.62
N LYS A 340 23.98 -10.79 -6.33
CA LYS A 340 23.80 -9.33 -6.55
C LYS A 340 22.42 -8.92 -7.08
N ASN A 341 21.73 -9.81 -7.78
CA ASN A 341 20.41 -9.54 -8.38
C ASN A 341 19.24 -9.97 -7.50
N LEU A 342 19.45 -10.82 -6.50
CA LEU A 342 18.43 -11.28 -5.58
C LEU A 342 17.97 -10.11 -4.72
N ARG A 343 16.68 -9.83 -4.73
CA ARG A 343 16.09 -8.84 -3.84
C ARG A 343 15.84 -9.46 -2.48
N VAL A 344 16.54 -8.95 -1.47
CA VAL A 344 16.35 -9.34 -0.08
C VAL A 344 15.54 -8.26 0.59
N ILE A 345 14.33 -8.59 1.02
CA ILE A 345 13.37 -7.65 1.55
C ILE A 345 13.14 -7.94 3.03
N GLN A 346 13.31 -6.92 3.84
CA GLN A 346 12.88 -6.95 5.24
C GLN A 346 11.50 -6.28 5.33
N CYS A 347 10.55 -6.98 5.92
CA CYS A 347 9.19 -6.50 6.11
C CYS A 347 8.75 -6.88 7.52
N GLU A 348 8.41 -5.90 8.32
CA GLU A 348 7.94 -6.16 9.69
C GLU A 348 6.66 -6.99 9.70
N VAL A 349 6.43 -7.68 10.83
CA VAL A 349 5.23 -8.50 11.06
C VAL A 349 3.97 -7.69 10.73
N PRO A 350 2.95 -8.33 10.12
CA PRO A 350 1.82 -7.61 9.53
C PRO A 350 1.13 -6.69 10.52
N LYS A 351 1.01 -5.44 10.10
CA LYS A 351 0.08 -4.47 10.67
C LYS A 351 -1.35 -4.84 10.24
N PRO A 352 -2.38 -4.30 10.89
CA PRO A 352 -3.75 -4.53 10.46
C PRO A 352 -3.91 -4.30 8.96
N GLN A 353 -4.56 -5.23 8.27
CA GLN A 353 -4.85 -5.10 6.84
C GLN A 353 -5.82 -3.93 6.61
N ASP A 354 -5.72 -3.32 5.43
CA ASP A 354 -6.67 -2.30 4.98
C ASP A 354 -8.12 -2.74 5.21
N LYS A 355 -8.98 -1.79 5.56
CA LYS A 355 -10.40 -2.07 5.77
C LYS A 355 -11.08 -2.50 4.48
N PHE A 356 -10.71 -1.90 3.37
CA PHE A 356 -11.33 -2.09 2.06
C PHE A 356 -10.36 -2.58 0.99
N GLU A 357 -10.91 -3.34 0.05
CA GLU A 357 -10.28 -3.70 -1.21
C GLU A 357 -10.91 -2.91 -2.36
N TYR A 358 -10.07 -2.48 -3.30
CA TYR A 358 -10.47 -1.66 -4.44
C TYR A 358 -10.16 -2.39 -5.74
N ILE A 359 -11.19 -2.59 -6.58
CA ILE A 359 -11.04 -3.23 -7.88
C ILE A 359 -11.42 -2.25 -8.97
N LYS A 360 -10.43 -1.86 -9.78
CA LYS A 360 -10.65 -0.96 -10.91
C LYS A 360 -11.45 -1.67 -12.01
N VAL A 361 -12.56 -1.03 -12.46
CA VAL A 361 -13.32 -1.43 -13.62
C VAL A 361 -13.36 -0.28 -14.63
N ASP A 362 -13.85 -0.54 -15.85
CA ASP A 362 -13.95 0.51 -16.86
C ASP A 362 -14.94 1.60 -16.42
N GLY A 363 -14.41 2.83 -16.29
CA GLY A 363 -15.19 3.99 -15.83
C GLY A 363 -15.56 4.01 -14.34
N GLY A 364 -15.13 3.03 -13.54
CA GLY A 364 -15.52 2.93 -12.12
C GLY A 364 -14.54 2.20 -11.23
N ILE A 365 -14.94 2.03 -9.98
CA ILE A 365 -14.22 1.25 -8.96
C ILE A 365 -15.23 0.49 -8.11
N LEU A 366 -14.96 -0.78 -7.86
CA LEU A 366 -15.68 -1.60 -6.89
C LEU A 366 -14.96 -1.52 -5.56
N VAL A 367 -15.71 -1.38 -4.48
CA VAL A 367 -15.20 -1.33 -3.12
C VAL A 367 -15.88 -2.40 -2.31
N GLN A 368 -15.12 -3.18 -1.58
CA GLN A 368 -15.62 -4.18 -0.64
C GLN A 368 -14.76 -4.23 0.62
N GLU A 369 -15.31 -4.75 1.71
CA GLU A 369 -14.50 -5.05 2.88
C GLU A 369 -13.47 -6.14 2.57
N THR A 370 -12.27 -5.99 3.15
CA THR A 370 -11.22 -7.02 3.07
C THR A 370 -11.71 -8.32 3.72
N ASN A 371 -11.52 -9.44 3.04
CA ASN A 371 -11.91 -10.76 3.54
C ASN A 371 -11.03 -11.19 4.72
N LYS A 372 -11.43 -10.83 5.96
CA LYS A 372 -10.70 -11.16 7.21
C LYS A 372 -11.22 -12.43 7.88
N LYS A 373 -12.45 -12.85 7.59
CA LYS A 373 -12.99 -14.09 8.13
C LYS A 373 -12.28 -15.30 7.52
N MET A 374 -12.10 -16.36 8.33
CA MET A 374 -11.44 -17.57 7.88
C MET A 374 -12.40 -18.77 7.90
N ILE A 375 -12.89 -19.14 9.04
CA ILE A 375 -13.80 -20.25 9.28
C ILE A 375 -14.77 -19.80 10.35
N ASP A 376 -16.09 -20.05 10.18
CA ASP A 376 -17.07 -19.81 11.25
C ASP A 376 -17.08 -21.00 12.20
N GLU A 377 -17.35 -22.18 11.65
CA GLU A 377 -17.37 -23.44 12.37
C GLU A 377 -16.92 -24.55 11.40
N MET A 378 -16.15 -25.50 11.87
CA MET A 378 -15.79 -26.68 11.09
C MET A 378 -16.72 -27.84 11.47
N LYS A 379 -17.86 -27.96 10.75
CA LYS A 379 -18.87 -28.97 10.98
C LYS A 379 -18.61 -30.23 10.16
N ILE A 380 -18.30 -31.34 10.83
CA ILE A 380 -18.17 -32.64 10.15
C ILE A 380 -19.58 -33.18 9.82
N VAL A 381 -19.79 -33.49 8.53
CA VAL A 381 -21.11 -33.90 7.98
C VAL A 381 -21.15 -35.34 7.48
N THR A 382 -20.05 -36.08 7.56
CA THR A 382 -19.91 -37.46 7.13
C THR A 382 -19.84 -38.44 8.29
N GLU A 383 -20.07 -39.73 8.02
CA GLU A 383 -19.96 -40.81 8.98
C GLU A 383 -18.50 -40.96 9.47
N LYS A 384 -17.53 -40.93 8.54
CA LYS A 384 -16.10 -40.93 8.88
C LYS A 384 -15.72 -39.58 9.50
N GLN A 385 -15.01 -39.67 10.62
CA GLN A 385 -14.40 -38.48 11.26
C GLN A 385 -12.97 -38.31 10.75
N PRO A 386 -12.51 -37.05 10.53
CA PRO A 386 -11.12 -36.78 10.21
C PRO A 386 -10.22 -37.00 11.43
N THR A 387 -8.98 -37.41 11.19
CA THR A 387 -7.92 -37.44 12.20
C THR A 387 -7.54 -36.00 12.63
N GLU A 388 -6.80 -35.86 13.73
CA GLU A 388 -6.33 -34.52 14.16
C GLU A 388 -5.37 -33.91 13.12
N GLN A 389 -4.52 -34.71 12.47
CA GLN A 389 -3.66 -34.23 11.38
C GLN A 389 -4.49 -33.76 10.17
N GLU A 390 -5.49 -34.56 9.75
CA GLU A 390 -6.40 -34.13 8.66
C GLU A 390 -7.14 -32.83 9.00
N LYS A 391 -7.52 -32.58 10.26
CA LYS A 391 -8.15 -31.32 10.67
C LYS A 391 -7.18 -30.12 10.57
N GLN A 392 -5.92 -30.31 10.99
CA GLN A 392 -4.89 -29.28 10.85
C GLN A 392 -4.63 -28.98 9.37
N ASP A 393 -4.54 -29.99 8.54
CA ASP A 393 -4.36 -29.85 7.09
C ASP A 393 -5.59 -29.23 6.40
N MET A 394 -6.82 -29.49 6.88
CA MET A 394 -8.03 -28.78 6.45
C MET A 394 -7.93 -27.27 6.72
N ILE A 395 -7.48 -26.87 7.91
CA ILE A 395 -7.32 -25.47 8.29
C ILE A 395 -6.25 -24.81 7.43
N LEU A 396 -5.10 -25.48 7.25
CA LEU A 396 -4.05 -24.98 6.36
C LEU A 396 -4.57 -24.81 4.94
N GLY A 397 -5.29 -25.80 4.42
CA GLY A 397 -5.87 -25.75 3.08
C GLY A 397 -6.83 -24.57 2.89
N MET A 398 -7.68 -24.28 3.88
CA MET A 398 -8.59 -23.12 3.84
C MET A 398 -7.83 -21.80 3.92
N LYS A 399 -6.77 -21.69 4.74
CA LYS A 399 -5.90 -20.50 4.79
C LYS A 399 -5.22 -20.25 3.45
N VAL A 400 -4.75 -21.27 2.77
CA VAL A 400 -4.09 -21.13 1.46
C VAL A 400 -5.10 -20.84 0.35
N VAL A 401 -6.22 -21.58 0.27
CA VAL A 401 -7.21 -21.43 -0.82
C VAL A 401 -7.84 -20.04 -0.86
N LYS A 402 -7.98 -19.36 0.27
CA LYS A 402 -8.40 -17.96 0.40
C LYS A 402 -7.58 -17.00 -0.48
N HIS A 403 -6.31 -17.32 -0.72
CA HIS A 403 -5.40 -16.50 -1.51
C HIS A 403 -5.24 -16.94 -2.95
N VAL A 404 -5.86 -18.05 -3.34
CA VAL A 404 -5.79 -18.60 -4.69
C VAL A 404 -6.94 -18.11 -5.54
N LYS A 405 -6.66 -17.80 -6.82
CA LYS A 405 -7.68 -17.32 -7.77
C LYS A 405 -8.73 -18.41 -8.06
N SER A 406 -10.00 -18.05 -7.93
CA SER A 406 -11.16 -18.95 -8.12
C SER A 406 -11.35 -19.40 -9.58
N ASN A 407 -11.95 -20.58 -9.85
CA ASN A 407 -12.22 -21.63 -8.89
C ASN A 407 -10.88 -22.22 -8.39
N ALA A 408 -10.77 -22.44 -7.09
CA ALA A 408 -9.53 -22.86 -6.46
C ALA A 408 -9.71 -24.13 -5.61
N ILE A 409 -8.73 -25.01 -5.73
CA ILE A 409 -8.59 -26.24 -4.93
C ILE A 409 -7.14 -26.32 -4.43
N VAL A 410 -6.98 -26.68 -3.18
CA VAL A 410 -5.65 -26.94 -2.56
C VAL A 410 -5.63 -28.33 -1.97
N VAL A 411 -4.62 -29.11 -2.34
CA VAL A 411 -4.32 -30.41 -1.73
C VAL A 411 -3.24 -30.23 -0.68
N VAL A 412 -3.48 -30.70 0.52
CA VAL A 412 -2.57 -30.54 1.68
C VAL A 412 -2.22 -31.89 2.25
N LYS A 413 -0.95 -32.08 2.59
CA LYS A 413 -0.48 -33.27 3.31
C LYS A 413 0.64 -32.89 4.29
N ASP A 414 0.52 -33.34 5.53
CA ASP A 414 1.54 -33.22 6.57
C ASP A 414 2.06 -31.74 6.74
N GLY A 415 1.13 -30.78 6.74
CA GLY A 415 1.44 -29.35 6.90
C GLY A 415 2.02 -28.68 5.65
N ALA A 416 1.83 -29.27 4.45
CA ALA A 416 2.29 -28.70 3.19
C ALA A 416 1.21 -28.72 2.10
N ALA A 417 1.01 -27.61 1.39
CA ALA A 417 0.11 -27.50 0.24
C ALA A 417 0.79 -28.03 -1.02
N THR A 418 0.64 -29.33 -1.26
CA THR A 418 1.37 -30.08 -2.28
C THR A 418 0.80 -29.95 -3.69
N GLY A 419 -0.46 -29.49 -3.82
CA GLY A 419 -1.08 -29.27 -5.12
C GLY A 419 -2.08 -28.12 -5.09
N ILE A 420 -2.00 -27.23 -6.08
CA ILE A 420 -2.85 -26.04 -6.17
C ILE A 420 -3.44 -25.94 -7.57
N GLY A 421 -4.75 -26.11 -7.66
CA GLY A 421 -5.54 -25.83 -8.87
C GLY A 421 -6.16 -24.45 -8.78
N THR A 422 -5.85 -23.57 -9.72
CA THR A 422 -6.18 -22.14 -9.67
C THR A 422 -6.85 -21.62 -10.94
N GLY A 423 -7.75 -20.65 -10.80
CA GLY A 423 -8.26 -19.84 -11.91
C GLY A 423 -9.09 -20.59 -12.94
N GLN A 424 -9.66 -21.73 -12.58
CA GLN A 424 -10.43 -22.55 -13.51
C GLN A 424 -11.88 -22.11 -13.60
N THR A 425 -12.43 -22.11 -14.83
CA THR A 425 -13.84 -21.77 -15.06
C THR A 425 -14.79 -22.87 -14.59
N ASN A 426 -14.28 -24.07 -14.34
CA ASN A 426 -15.03 -25.19 -13.83
C ASN A 426 -14.30 -25.80 -12.61
N ARG A 427 -15.04 -26.09 -11.54
CA ARG A 427 -14.47 -26.60 -10.28
C ARG A 427 -13.81 -27.96 -10.45
N ILE A 428 -14.40 -28.87 -11.24
CA ILE A 428 -13.79 -30.18 -11.49
C ILE A 428 -12.42 -30.07 -12.16
N TRP A 429 -12.19 -29.07 -13.00
CA TRP A 429 -10.86 -28.84 -13.59
C TRP A 429 -9.85 -28.35 -12.56
N ALA A 430 -10.27 -27.46 -11.66
CA ALA A 430 -9.42 -27.04 -10.55
C ALA A 430 -9.06 -28.24 -9.66
N THR A 431 -10.04 -29.14 -9.41
CA THR A 431 -9.85 -30.37 -8.65
C THR A 431 -8.83 -31.30 -9.34
N ALA A 432 -9.03 -31.58 -10.63
CA ALA A 432 -8.14 -32.45 -11.39
C ALA A 432 -6.69 -31.89 -11.42
N HIS A 433 -6.53 -30.60 -11.70
CA HIS A 433 -5.21 -29.96 -11.73
C HIS A 433 -4.50 -30.00 -10.37
N ALA A 434 -5.22 -29.73 -9.28
CA ALA A 434 -4.64 -29.81 -7.93
C ALA A 434 -4.18 -31.24 -7.59
N LEU A 435 -5.01 -32.23 -7.93
CA LEU A 435 -4.73 -33.64 -7.67
C LEU A 435 -3.57 -34.16 -8.53
N GLU A 436 -3.56 -33.87 -9.82
CA GLU A 436 -2.47 -34.25 -10.73
C GLU A 436 -1.14 -33.65 -10.27
N HIS A 437 -1.14 -32.35 -9.89
CA HIS A 437 0.04 -31.67 -9.40
C HIS A 437 0.55 -32.24 -8.08
N ALA A 438 -0.36 -32.45 -7.11
CA ALA A 438 -0.01 -33.04 -5.82
C ALA A 438 0.52 -34.46 -5.94
N LYS A 439 -0.02 -35.23 -6.88
CA LYS A 439 0.39 -36.62 -7.11
C LYS A 439 1.83 -36.70 -7.64
N GLY A 440 2.17 -35.85 -8.65
CA GLY A 440 3.47 -35.98 -9.32
C GLY A 440 3.82 -37.43 -9.64
N ASP A 441 4.96 -37.89 -9.16
CA ASP A 441 5.44 -39.26 -9.32
C ASP A 441 4.96 -40.24 -8.22
N LEU A 442 4.12 -39.80 -7.26
CA LEU A 442 3.58 -40.64 -6.20
C LEU A 442 2.55 -41.64 -6.75
N GLU A 443 2.46 -42.84 -6.15
CA GLU A 443 1.42 -43.80 -6.51
C GLU A 443 0.03 -43.32 -6.03
N THR A 444 -0.07 -42.70 -4.86
CA THR A 444 -1.32 -42.26 -4.22
C THR A 444 -1.12 -41.05 -3.32
N LEU A 445 -2.20 -40.30 -3.11
CA LEU A 445 -2.28 -39.19 -2.17
C LEU A 445 -2.93 -39.62 -0.84
N GLU A 446 -2.78 -40.85 -0.44
CA GLU A 446 -3.35 -41.37 0.81
C GLU A 446 -2.95 -40.49 2.01
N GLY A 447 -3.93 -40.11 2.83
CA GLY A 447 -3.76 -39.21 3.97
C GLY A 447 -3.76 -37.73 3.63
N ALA A 448 -3.84 -37.34 2.34
CA ALA A 448 -3.98 -35.93 1.96
C ALA A 448 -5.42 -35.43 2.11
N VAL A 449 -5.52 -34.12 2.30
CA VAL A 449 -6.77 -33.36 2.43
C VAL A 449 -6.97 -32.52 1.18
N LEU A 450 -8.21 -32.34 0.74
CA LEU A 450 -8.59 -31.44 -0.34
C LEU A 450 -9.44 -30.30 0.23
N ALA A 451 -8.99 -29.05 0.02
CA ALA A 451 -9.67 -27.82 0.42
C ALA A 451 -10.21 -27.05 -0.78
N SER A 452 -11.43 -26.53 -0.70
CA SER A 452 -12.10 -25.81 -1.76
C SER A 452 -12.52 -24.40 -1.33
N ASP A 453 -12.32 -23.41 -2.20
CA ASP A 453 -12.70 -22.00 -1.95
C ASP A 453 -14.23 -21.77 -1.93
N ALA A 454 -15.01 -22.70 -2.55
CA ALA A 454 -16.46 -22.67 -2.56
C ALA A 454 -17.05 -24.09 -2.57
N PHE A 455 -18.38 -24.18 -2.49
CA PHE A 455 -19.10 -25.46 -2.47
C PHE A 455 -18.90 -26.27 -3.75
N PHE A 456 -19.05 -27.60 -3.65
CA PHE A 456 -19.11 -28.48 -4.81
C PHE A 456 -20.50 -28.42 -5.45
N PRO A 457 -20.61 -28.04 -6.76
CA PRO A 457 -21.90 -28.03 -7.44
C PRO A 457 -22.44 -29.44 -7.71
N PHE A 458 -21.54 -30.44 -7.80
CA PHE A 458 -21.83 -31.84 -8.07
C PHE A 458 -20.90 -32.75 -7.31
N ARG A 459 -21.24 -34.02 -7.17
CA ARG A 459 -20.42 -35.04 -6.51
C ARG A 459 -19.12 -35.40 -7.24
N ASP A 460 -18.98 -34.98 -8.50
CA ASP A 460 -17.85 -35.31 -9.39
C ASP A 460 -16.48 -34.94 -8.81
N CYS A 461 -16.38 -33.84 -8.06
CA CYS A 461 -15.16 -33.45 -7.36
C CYS A 461 -14.77 -34.47 -6.27
N VAL A 462 -15.74 -35.02 -5.56
CA VAL A 462 -15.53 -36.06 -4.55
C VAL A 462 -15.11 -37.37 -5.20
N ASP A 463 -15.83 -37.78 -6.26
CA ASP A 463 -15.53 -39.01 -7.01
C ASP A 463 -14.12 -38.94 -7.65
N GLU A 464 -13.69 -37.73 -8.11
CA GLU A 464 -12.35 -37.55 -8.63
C GLU A 464 -11.31 -37.62 -7.52
N ALA A 465 -11.51 -36.95 -6.40
CA ALA A 465 -10.61 -36.99 -5.23
C ALA A 465 -10.39 -38.41 -4.69
N ALA A 466 -11.47 -39.21 -4.69
CA ALA A 466 -11.40 -40.63 -4.26
C ALA A 466 -10.45 -41.45 -5.10
N LYS A 467 -10.35 -41.25 -6.43
CA LYS A 467 -9.44 -41.99 -7.33
C LYS A 467 -7.97 -41.74 -6.98
N TYR A 468 -7.64 -40.60 -6.38
CA TYR A 468 -6.29 -40.27 -5.97
C TYR A 468 -5.97 -40.67 -4.52
N GLY A 469 -6.95 -41.23 -3.80
CA GLY A 469 -6.77 -41.68 -2.41
C GLY A 469 -6.97 -40.59 -1.35
N ILE A 470 -7.58 -39.45 -1.68
CA ILE A 470 -7.94 -38.43 -0.71
C ILE A 470 -8.86 -39.01 0.37
N LYS A 471 -8.61 -38.70 1.63
CA LYS A 471 -9.35 -39.23 2.78
C LYS A 471 -10.13 -38.17 3.56
N ALA A 472 -9.91 -36.89 3.27
CA ALA A 472 -10.59 -35.80 3.93
C ALA A 472 -10.80 -34.62 2.98
N ILE A 473 -11.96 -33.95 3.08
CA ILE A 473 -12.34 -32.81 2.25
C ILE A 473 -12.86 -31.71 3.15
N VAL A 474 -12.51 -30.45 2.85
CA VAL A 474 -13.08 -29.27 3.49
C VAL A 474 -13.58 -28.29 2.42
N GLN A 475 -14.81 -27.79 2.62
CA GLN A 475 -15.45 -26.84 1.73
C GLN A 475 -16.49 -25.99 2.50
N PRO A 476 -16.93 -24.84 2.00
CA PRO A 476 -17.90 -24.00 2.74
C PRO A 476 -19.31 -24.57 2.86
N GLY A 477 -19.75 -25.44 1.93
CA GLY A 477 -21.15 -25.84 1.85
C GLY A 477 -22.02 -24.74 1.23
N GLY A 478 -23.34 -24.99 1.21
CA GLY A 478 -24.36 -24.05 0.70
C GLY A 478 -24.85 -24.36 -0.72
N SER A 479 -24.47 -25.52 -1.28
CA SER A 479 -25.07 -26.04 -2.53
C SER A 479 -26.43 -26.69 -2.22
N ILE A 480 -27.36 -26.57 -3.15
CA ILE A 480 -28.61 -27.36 -3.14
C ILE A 480 -28.32 -28.87 -3.16
N ARG A 481 -27.13 -29.25 -3.64
CA ARG A 481 -26.67 -30.62 -3.80
C ARG A 481 -25.59 -31.03 -2.79
N ASP A 482 -25.45 -30.34 -1.68
CA ASP A 482 -24.48 -30.72 -0.63
C ASP A 482 -24.67 -32.17 -0.18
N GLU A 483 -25.93 -32.64 -0.09
CA GLU A 483 -26.26 -34.03 0.27
C GLU A 483 -25.65 -35.05 -0.68
N GLU A 484 -25.64 -34.80 -2.01
CA GLU A 484 -25.02 -35.68 -2.99
C GLU A 484 -23.49 -35.81 -2.76
N SER A 485 -22.83 -34.70 -2.39
CA SER A 485 -21.40 -34.71 -2.08
C SER A 485 -21.09 -35.41 -0.75
N VAL A 486 -21.94 -35.24 0.27
CA VAL A 486 -21.83 -35.94 1.55
C VAL A 486 -22.02 -37.43 1.36
N GLN A 487 -23.05 -37.84 0.58
CA GLN A 487 -23.27 -39.24 0.25
C GLN A 487 -22.07 -39.87 -0.49
N ALA A 488 -21.53 -39.16 -1.50
CA ALA A 488 -20.34 -39.62 -2.21
C ALA A 488 -19.12 -39.80 -1.27
N CYS A 489 -18.93 -38.88 -0.31
CA CYS A 489 -17.90 -39.01 0.71
C CYS A 489 -18.11 -40.26 1.57
N ASN A 490 -19.34 -40.54 2.02
CA ASN A 490 -19.65 -41.75 2.80
C ASN A 490 -19.41 -43.04 1.99
N GLU A 491 -19.81 -43.03 0.70
CA GLU A 491 -19.57 -44.15 -0.23
C GLU A 491 -18.07 -44.49 -0.40
N HIS A 492 -17.22 -43.44 -0.44
CA HIS A 492 -15.78 -43.56 -0.62
C HIS A 492 -14.98 -43.62 0.71
N GLY A 493 -15.65 -43.54 1.86
CA GLY A 493 -14.99 -43.51 3.15
C GLY A 493 -14.12 -42.27 3.36
N ILE A 494 -14.56 -41.12 2.84
CA ILE A 494 -13.91 -39.80 2.93
C ILE A 494 -14.62 -39.02 4.03
N SER A 495 -13.88 -38.30 4.89
CA SER A 495 -14.47 -37.34 5.81
C SER A 495 -14.72 -35.99 5.14
N MET A 496 -15.82 -35.32 5.42
CA MET A 496 -16.09 -33.97 4.91
C MET A 496 -16.45 -33.00 6.03
N ALA A 497 -15.81 -31.83 6.01
CA ALA A 497 -16.10 -30.70 6.87
C ALA A 497 -16.72 -29.55 6.05
N LEU A 498 -17.73 -28.87 6.62
CA LEU A 498 -18.29 -27.64 6.10
C LEU A 498 -17.88 -26.46 6.99
N THR A 499 -17.39 -25.37 6.37
CA THR A 499 -16.87 -24.20 7.09
C THR A 499 -17.85 -23.02 7.18
N GLY A 500 -18.92 -23.03 6.39
CA GLY A 500 -19.91 -21.95 6.33
C GLY A 500 -19.42 -20.66 5.64
N ILE A 501 -18.12 -20.55 5.32
CA ILE A 501 -17.52 -19.34 4.71
C ILE A 501 -16.85 -19.65 3.38
N ARG A 502 -17.29 -18.93 2.33
CA ARG A 502 -16.74 -18.97 0.99
C ARG A 502 -15.60 -17.96 0.82
N HIS A 503 -14.56 -18.34 0.07
CA HIS A 503 -13.38 -17.51 -0.18
C HIS A 503 -13.13 -17.25 -1.67
N PHE A 504 -14.13 -16.77 -2.41
CA PHE A 504 -13.92 -16.39 -3.81
C PHE A 504 -12.92 -15.25 -3.93
N LYS A 505 -11.99 -15.38 -4.89
CA LYS A 505 -11.01 -14.38 -5.30
C LYS A 505 -10.88 -14.36 -6.82
N HIS A 506 -11.19 -13.25 -7.45
CA HIS A 506 -11.16 -13.08 -8.91
C HIS A 506 -10.07 -12.14 -9.41
#